data_a350c5cc593467a17a3b21d8eb7d5bc9
#
_entry.id   a350c5cc593467a17a3b21d8eb7d5bc9
#
_cell.length_a   1.000
_cell.length_b   1.000
_cell.length_c   1.000
_cell.angle_alpha   90.00
_cell.angle_beta   90.00
_cell.angle_gamma   90.00
#
_symmetry.space_group_name_H-M   'P 1'
#
loop_
_entity.id
_entity.type
_entity.pdbx_description
1 polymer ?
#
loop_
_entity_poly.entity_id
_entity_poly.type
_entity_poly.pdbx_seq_one_letter_code
_entity_poly.pdbx_strand_id
1 'polypeptide(L)'
;MDYLTMSLLSMVLIGFNTFAVKLVSENLHPALILVTKFGMGVIGLFLYLSHTKVPLVWNKYVFYGCLIGAWWSGIMVLYYTAIARGPLSVVIPIFSLNLIIPAVLGFIFLNEAVTLSKILGLVFASLALVLLTR
;
A
#
# COMPACT_ATOMS: atom_id res chain seq x y z
N MET A 1 9.98 -13.36 13.38
CA MET A 1 9.09 -12.23 13.75
C MET A 1 7.66 -12.68 13.49
N ASP A 2 6.78 -12.35 14.40
CA ASP A 2 5.36 -12.67 14.27
C ASP A 2 4.70 -11.75 13.21
N TYR A 3 3.68 -12.26 12.50
CA TYR A 3 3.02 -11.49 11.43
C TYR A 3 2.45 -10.16 11.93
N LEU A 4 2.00 -10.11 13.19
CA LEU A 4 1.52 -8.88 13.83
C LEU A 4 2.63 -7.83 13.98
N THR A 5 3.80 -8.23 14.44
CA THR A 5 4.96 -7.33 14.60
C THR A 5 5.43 -6.78 13.26
N MET A 6 5.46 -7.63 12.22
CA MET A 6 5.80 -7.20 10.86
C MET A 6 4.78 -6.18 10.32
N SER A 7 3.48 -6.43 10.55
CA SER A 7 2.40 -5.54 10.12
C SER A 7 2.47 -4.18 10.80
N LEU A 8 2.68 -4.16 12.13
CA LEU A 8 2.82 -2.91 12.89
C LEU A 8 4.04 -2.10 12.49
N LEU A 9 5.18 -2.77 12.30
CA LEU A 9 6.40 -2.10 11.83
C LEU A 9 6.20 -1.51 10.43
N SER A 10 5.61 -2.27 9.53
CA SER A 10 5.30 -1.80 8.18
C SER A 10 4.35 -0.60 8.19
N MET A 11 3.34 -0.61 9.05
CA MET A 11 2.40 0.50 9.22
C MET A 11 3.12 1.80 9.60
N VAL A 12 4.00 1.73 10.60
CA VAL A 12 4.79 2.90 11.04
C VAL A 12 5.70 3.41 9.93
N LEU A 13 6.44 2.50 9.28
CA LEU A 13 7.36 2.85 8.20
C LEU A 13 6.63 3.44 6.99
N ILE A 14 5.47 2.91 6.62
CA ILE A 14 4.63 3.45 5.54
C ILE A 14 4.12 4.84 5.91
N GLY A 15 3.74 5.08 7.16
CA GLY A 15 3.31 6.39 7.63
C GLY A 15 4.40 7.46 7.43
N PHE A 16 5.62 7.21 7.90
CA PHE A 16 6.77 8.11 7.68
C PHE A 16 7.10 8.29 6.20
N ASN A 17 7.09 7.20 5.43
CA ASN A 17 7.34 7.27 3.98
C ASN A 17 6.29 8.14 3.28
N THR A 18 5.01 8.04 3.64
CA THR A 18 3.95 8.84 3.04
C THR A 18 4.09 10.32 3.36
N PHE A 19 4.48 10.65 4.60
CA PHE A 19 4.79 12.01 5.00
C PHE A 19 5.98 12.57 4.20
N ALA A 20 7.05 11.81 4.05
CA ALA A 20 8.20 12.19 3.24
C ALA A 20 7.82 12.43 1.77
N VAL A 21 6.95 11.60 1.20
CA VAL A 21 6.41 11.80 -0.17
C VAL A 21 5.71 13.14 -0.29
N LYS A 22 4.93 13.55 0.72
CA LYS A 22 4.26 14.87 0.71
C LYS A 22 5.27 16.00 0.63
N LEU A 23 6.30 15.98 1.47
CA LEU A 23 7.35 17.01 1.48
C LEU A 23 8.05 17.12 0.12
N VAL A 24 8.37 15.98 -0.50
CA VAL A 24 9.02 15.95 -1.81
C VAL A 24 8.06 16.41 -2.92
N SER A 25 6.76 16.11 -2.80
CA SER A 25 5.74 16.45 -3.81
C SER A 25 5.50 17.95 -3.96
N GLU A 26 5.97 18.77 -3.03
CA GLU A 26 5.93 20.23 -3.14
C GLU A 26 6.92 20.77 -4.18
N ASN A 27 8.01 20.02 -4.43
CA ASN A 27 9.11 20.44 -5.32
C ASN A 27 9.28 19.52 -6.54
N LEU A 28 8.68 18.35 -6.55
CA LEU A 28 8.86 17.35 -7.58
C LEU A 28 7.53 16.80 -8.09
N HIS A 29 7.41 16.65 -9.41
CA HIS A 29 6.21 16.10 -10.01
C HIS A 29 5.96 14.65 -9.52
N PRO A 30 4.70 14.28 -9.17
CA PRO A 30 4.36 12.96 -8.63
C PRO A 30 4.89 11.78 -9.44
N ALA A 31 4.86 11.86 -10.77
CA ALA A 31 5.38 10.82 -11.64
C ALA A 31 6.89 10.61 -11.49
N LEU A 32 7.67 11.69 -11.28
CA LEU A 32 9.12 11.59 -11.04
C LEU A 32 9.43 10.96 -9.68
N ILE A 33 8.63 11.27 -8.66
CA ILE A 33 8.75 10.62 -7.34
C ILE A 33 8.54 9.11 -7.47
N LEU A 34 7.55 8.69 -8.28
CA LEU A 34 7.29 7.28 -8.51
C LEU A 34 8.44 6.59 -9.24
N VAL A 35 8.93 7.18 -10.34
CA VAL A 35 10.04 6.62 -11.13
C VAL A 35 11.30 6.45 -10.26
N THR A 36 11.68 7.47 -9.51
CA THR A 36 12.86 7.42 -8.64
C THR A 36 12.68 6.41 -7.50
N LYS A 37 11.51 6.39 -6.87
CA LYS A 37 11.20 5.48 -5.77
C LYS A 37 11.17 4.02 -6.22
N PHE A 38 10.49 3.71 -7.33
CA PHE A 38 10.45 2.36 -7.86
C PHE A 38 11.81 1.92 -8.42
N GLY A 39 12.55 2.82 -9.06
CA GLY A 39 13.91 2.54 -9.52
C GLY A 39 14.83 2.12 -8.37
N MET A 40 14.86 2.91 -7.29
CA MET A 40 15.62 2.55 -6.09
C MET A 40 15.08 1.30 -5.40
N GLY A 41 13.75 1.10 -5.41
CA GLY A 41 13.11 -0.10 -4.87
C GLY A 41 13.54 -1.37 -5.60
N VAL A 42 13.63 -1.32 -6.93
CA VAL A 42 14.10 -2.46 -7.75
C VAL A 42 15.54 -2.83 -7.39
N ILE A 43 16.43 -1.83 -7.24
CA ILE A 43 17.82 -2.06 -6.81
C ILE A 43 17.86 -2.74 -5.44
N GLY A 44 17.12 -2.21 -4.47
CA GLY A 44 17.05 -2.78 -3.12
C GLY A 44 16.52 -4.22 -3.09
N LEU A 45 15.47 -4.51 -3.87
CA LEU A 45 14.93 -5.85 -4.00
C LEU A 45 15.91 -6.82 -4.69
N PHE A 46 16.64 -6.35 -5.70
CA PHE A 46 17.67 -7.17 -6.36
C PHE A 46 18.82 -7.52 -5.41
N LEU A 47 19.27 -6.56 -4.61
CA LEU A 47 20.27 -6.82 -3.55
C LEU A 47 19.74 -7.81 -2.50
N TYR A 48 18.48 -7.68 -2.10
CA TYR A 48 17.84 -8.63 -1.18
C TYR A 48 17.78 -10.04 -1.76
N LEU A 49 17.35 -10.19 -3.03
CA LEU A 49 17.32 -11.50 -3.71
C LEU A 49 18.71 -12.13 -3.83
N SER A 50 19.72 -11.34 -4.15
CA SER A 50 21.10 -11.83 -4.23
C SER A 50 21.65 -12.32 -2.88
N HIS A 51 21.29 -11.62 -1.79
CA HIS A 51 21.66 -12.01 -0.44
C HIS A 51 20.94 -13.29 0.02
N THR A 52 19.66 -13.40 -0.26
CA THR A 52 18.81 -14.54 0.14
C THR A 52 18.94 -15.75 -0.79
N LYS A 53 19.69 -15.62 -1.90
CA LYS A 53 19.87 -16.65 -2.92
C LYS A 53 18.56 -17.25 -3.45
N VAL A 54 17.50 -16.46 -3.49
CA VAL A 54 16.23 -16.87 -4.08
C VAL A 54 16.40 -17.02 -5.59
N PRO A 55 16.11 -18.20 -6.18
CA PRO A 55 16.29 -18.39 -7.61
C PRO A 55 15.29 -17.57 -8.42
N LEU A 56 15.76 -16.91 -9.47
CA LEU A 56 14.91 -16.27 -10.46
C LEU A 56 14.29 -17.34 -11.36
N VAL A 57 13.02 -17.61 -11.16
CA VAL A 57 12.26 -18.60 -11.92
C VAL A 57 11.31 -17.91 -12.87
N TRP A 58 11.39 -18.18 -14.17
CA TRP A 58 10.42 -17.72 -15.17
C TRP A 58 9.27 -18.71 -15.29
N ASN A 59 8.07 -18.31 -14.85
CA ASN A 59 6.86 -19.12 -14.99
C ASN A 59 5.63 -18.19 -15.18
N LYS A 60 4.46 -18.79 -15.41
CA LYS A 60 3.19 -18.06 -15.57
C LYS A 60 2.87 -17.12 -14.40
N TYR A 61 3.31 -17.44 -13.19
CA TYR A 61 3.06 -16.62 -12.00
C TYR A 61 3.89 -15.32 -12.00
N VAL A 62 5.10 -15.35 -12.60
CA VAL A 62 5.90 -14.13 -12.81
C VAL A 62 5.17 -13.18 -13.78
N PHE A 63 4.55 -13.72 -14.83
CA PHE A 63 3.73 -12.91 -15.73
C PHE A 63 2.54 -12.25 -15.00
N TYR A 64 1.82 -13.00 -14.16
CA TYR A 64 0.77 -12.42 -13.32
C TYR A 64 1.32 -11.37 -12.35
N GLY A 65 2.50 -11.59 -11.78
CA GLY A 65 3.20 -10.60 -10.96
C GLY A 65 3.48 -9.30 -11.72
N CYS A 66 3.91 -9.39 -12.97
CA CYS A 66 4.11 -8.21 -13.83
C CYS A 66 2.80 -7.44 -14.07
N LEU A 67 1.69 -8.13 -14.34
CA LEU A 67 0.38 -7.50 -14.51
C LEU A 67 -0.08 -6.78 -13.24
N ILE A 68 0.08 -7.44 -12.08
CA ILE A 68 -0.23 -6.82 -10.77
C ILE A 68 0.64 -5.60 -10.52
N GLY A 69 1.93 -5.66 -10.86
CA GLY A 69 2.85 -4.54 -10.73
C GLY A 69 2.49 -3.35 -11.63
N ALA A 70 2.11 -3.61 -12.89
CA ALA A 70 1.64 -2.60 -13.81
C ALA A 70 0.35 -1.93 -13.30
N TRP A 71 -0.60 -2.72 -12.84
CA TRP A 71 -1.83 -2.23 -12.21
C TRP A 71 -1.55 -1.36 -10.98
N TRP A 72 -0.67 -1.82 -10.10
CA TRP A 72 -0.23 -1.09 -8.91
C TRP A 72 0.40 0.26 -9.25
N SER A 73 1.22 0.31 -10.30
CA SER A 73 1.84 1.56 -10.75
C SER A 73 0.80 2.61 -11.15
N GLY A 74 -0.26 2.21 -11.85
CA GLY A 74 -1.38 3.09 -12.18
C GLY A 74 -2.10 3.64 -10.95
N ILE A 75 -2.38 2.79 -9.95
CA ILE A 75 -2.98 3.19 -8.68
C ILE A 75 -2.09 4.22 -7.96
N MET A 76 -0.78 3.99 -7.94
CA MET A 76 0.17 4.88 -7.27
C MET A 76 0.28 6.24 -7.94
N VAL A 77 0.14 6.33 -9.26
CA VAL A 77 0.07 7.63 -9.96
C VAL A 77 -1.11 8.45 -9.45
N LEU A 78 -2.29 7.85 -9.35
CA LEU A 78 -3.49 8.52 -8.81
C LEU A 78 -3.30 8.94 -7.36
N TYR A 79 -2.81 8.03 -6.52
CA TYR A 79 -2.60 8.27 -5.10
C TYR A 79 -1.59 9.40 -4.84
N TYR A 80 -0.44 9.39 -5.53
CA TYR A 80 0.58 10.43 -5.36
C TYR A 80 0.13 11.78 -5.92
N THR A 81 -0.66 11.78 -6.97
CA THR A 81 -1.28 12.99 -7.48
C THR A 81 -2.27 13.57 -6.47
N ALA A 82 -3.04 12.72 -5.79
CA ALA A 82 -3.93 13.15 -4.72
C ALA A 82 -3.15 13.74 -3.53
N ILE A 83 -2.05 13.10 -3.10
CA ILE A 83 -1.17 13.61 -2.04
C ILE A 83 -0.59 14.98 -2.40
N ALA A 84 -0.15 15.16 -3.64
CA ALA A 84 0.41 16.43 -4.09
C ALA A 84 -0.62 17.57 -4.08
N ARG A 85 -1.87 17.28 -4.42
CA ARG A 85 -2.95 18.28 -4.57
C ARG A 85 -3.77 18.50 -3.31
N GLY A 86 -3.85 17.52 -2.42
CA GLY A 86 -4.74 17.55 -1.25
C GLY A 86 -4.01 17.55 0.09
N PRO A 87 -4.72 17.88 1.18
CA PRO A 87 -4.20 17.73 2.53
C PRO A 87 -4.07 16.24 2.90
N LEU A 88 -2.95 15.85 3.52
CA LEU A 88 -2.71 14.47 3.95
C LEU A 88 -3.79 13.96 4.89
N SER A 89 -4.30 14.83 5.75
CA SER A 89 -5.35 14.49 6.73
C SER A 89 -6.65 14.01 6.09
N VAL A 90 -6.89 14.32 4.81
CA VAL A 90 -8.06 13.87 4.05
C VAL A 90 -7.70 12.72 3.12
N VAL A 91 -6.59 12.87 2.37
CA VAL A 91 -6.20 11.88 1.35
C VAL A 91 -5.87 10.52 1.96
N ILE A 92 -5.12 10.51 3.07
CA ILE A 92 -4.70 9.25 3.71
C ILE A 92 -5.90 8.47 4.30
N PRO A 93 -6.82 9.07 5.08
CA PRO A 93 -7.99 8.36 5.55
C PRO A 93 -8.85 7.79 4.41
N ILE A 94 -9.08 8.55 3.34
CA ILE A 94 -9.82 8.05 2.17
C ILE A 94 -9.11 6.85 1.54
N PHE A 95 -7.80 6.93 1.32
CA PHE A 95 -7.04 5.81 0.78
C PHE A 95 -7.05 4.60 1.72
N SER A 96 -7.09 4.81 3.03
CA SER A 96 -7.12 3.73 4.02
C SER A 96 -8.39 2.88 3.99
N LEU A 97 -9.47 3.36 3.34
CA LEU A 97 -10.66 2.54 3.07
C LEU A 97 -10.37 1.34 2.16
N ASN A 98 -9.25 1.33 1.47
CA ASN A 98 -8.84 0.18 0.68
C ASN A 98 -8.76 -1.11 1.52
N LEU A 99 -8.61 -0.99 2.85
CA LEU A 99 -8.58 -2.14 3.77
C LEU A 99 -9.90 -2.94 3.78
N ILE A 100 -11.02 -2.30 3.46
CA ILE A 100 -12.35 -2.95 3.49
C ILE A 100 -12.45 -3.96 2.35
N ILE A 101 -11.96 -3.60 1.17
CA ILE A 101 -12.07 -4.44 -0.03
C ILE A 101 -11.39 -5.81 0.16
N PRO A 102 -10.10 -5.91 0.52
CA PRO A 102 -9.46 -7.20 0.72
C PRO A 102 -10.03 -7.96 1.93
N ALA A 103 -10.51 -7.27 2.98
CA ALA A 103 -11.15 -7.94 4.10
C ALA A 103 -12.45 -8.64 3.68
N VAL A 104 -13.30 -7.95 2.90
CA VAL A 104 -14.55 -8.55 2.37
C VAL A 104 -14.23 -9.68 1.39
N LEU A 105 -13.27 -9.49 0.50
CA LEU A 105 -12.85 -10.54 -0.44
C LEU A 105 -12.24 -11.75 0.28
N GLY A 106 -11.48 -11.53 1.37
CA GLY A 106 -10.97 -12.59 2.23
C GLY A 106 -12.08 -13.44 2.85
N PHE A 107 -13.16 -12.79 3.32
CA PHE A 107 -14.34 -13.52 3.84
C PHE A 107 -15.06 -14.33 2.76
N ILE A 108 -15.21 -13.77 1.55
CA ILE A 108 -15.98 -14.40 0.47
C ILE A 108 -15.19 -15.50 -0.24
N PHE A 109 -13.94 -15.24 -0.62
CA PHE A 109 -13.17 -16.11 -1.50
C PHE A 109 -12.15 -17.00 -0.76
N LEU A 110 -11.62 -16.55 0.38
CA LEU A 110 -10.63 -17.29 1.16
C LEU A 110 -11.26 -18.06 2.34
N ASN A 111 -12.57 -17.99 2.52
CA ASN A 111 -13.30 -18.61 3.63
C ASN A 111 -12.71 -18.25 5.00
N GLU A 112 -12.18 -17.02 5.15
CA GLU A 112 -11.68 -16.57 6.43
C GLU A 112 -12.80 -16.46 7.47
N ALA A 113 -12.48 -16.82 8.72
CA ALA A 113 -13.47 -16.74 9.81
C ALA A 113 -13.95 -15.30 10.01
N VAL A 114 -15.24 -15.09 9.85
CA VAL A 114 -15.91 -13.82 10.14
C VAL A 114 -16.19 -13.77 11.63
N THR A 115 -15.46 -12.91 12.35
CA THR A 115 -15.69 -12.70 13.78
C THR A 115 -16.36 -11.34 14.01
N LEU A 116 -17.14 -11.25 15.07
CA LEU A 116 -17.79 -10.00 15.47
C LEU A 116 -16.76 -8.85 15.63
N SER A 117 -15.60 -9.15 16.20
CA SER A 117 -14.51 -8.17 16.36
C SER A 117 -14.01 -7.62 15.03
N LYS A 118 -13.87 -8.47 13.98
CA LYS A 118 -13.45 -8.05 12.64
C LYS A 118 -14.51 -7.13 12.02
N ILE A 119 -15.79 -7.48 12.13
CA ILE A 119 -16.90 -6.66 11.60
C ILE A 119 -16.92 -5.30 12.31
N LEU A 120 -16.90 -5.29 13.64
CA LEU A 120 -16.89 -4.05 14.42
C LEU A 120 -15.67 -3.17 14.07
N GLY A 121 -14.49 -3.78 13.92
CA GLY A 121 -13.29 -3.06 13.48
C GLY A 121 -13.46 -2.35 12.14
N LEU A 122 -14.04 -3.02 11.14
CA LEU A 122 -14.32 -2.44 9.83
C LEU A 122 -15.38 -1.31 9.90
N VAL A 123 -16.42 -1.48 10.71
CA VAL A 123 -17.45 -0.46 10.92
C VAL A 123 -16.84 0.78 11.57
N PHE A 124 -16.05 0.63 12.64
CA PHE A 124 -15.40 1.76 13.29
C PHE A 124 -14.38 2.47 12.38
N ALA A 125 -13.63 1.73 11.58
CA ALA A 125 -12.72 2.32 10.59
C ALA A 125 -13.49 3.16 9.56
N SER A 126 -14.64 2.67 9.09
CA SER A 126 -15.50 3.41 8.15
C SER A 126 -16.12 4.66 8.79
N LEU A 127 -16.56 4.57 10.05
CA LEU A 127 -17.09 5.72 10.79
C LEU A 127 -16.02 6.78 11.05
N ALA A 128 -14.82 6.36 11.47
CA ALA A 128 -13.70 7.28 11.66
C ALA A 128 -13.39 8.07 10.38
N LEU A 129 -13.45 7.42 9.22
CA LEU A 129 -13.26 8.09 7.96
C LEU A 129 -14.31 9.15 7.68
N VAL A 130 -15.60 8.83 7.84
CA VAL A 130 -16.70 9.79 7.62
C VAL A 130 -16.51 11.03 8.49
N LEU A 131 -16.00 10.87 9.71
CA LEU A 131 -15.71 11.98 10.62
C LEU A 131 -14.49 12.81 10.19
N LEU A 132 -13.46 12.16 9.63
CA LEU A 132 -12.23 12.83 9.17
C LEU A 132 -12.40 13.56 7.83
N THR A 133 -13.42 13.21 7.04
CA THR A 133 -13.67 13.83 5.73
C THR A 133 -14.73 14.93 5.75
N ARG A 134 -15.34 15.18 6.89
CA ARG A 134 -16.26 16.31 7.12
C ARG A 134 -15.52 17.53 7.64
#